data_f9578856ecd1a832bba016da9dad87ec
#
_entry.id   f9578856ecd1a832bba016da9dad87ec
#
_cell.length_a   1.000
_cell.length_b   1.000
_cell.length_c   1.000
_cell.angle_alpha   90.00
_cell.angle_beta   90.00
_cell.angle_gamma   90.00
#
_symmetry.space_group_name_H-M   'P 1'
#
loop_
_entity.id
_entity.type
_entity.pdbx_description
1 polymer ?
#
loop_
_entity_poly.entity_id
_entity_poly.type
_entity_poly.pdbx_seq_one_letter_code
_entity_poly.pdbx_strand_id
1 'polypeptide(L)'
;MAGKRTIIVGGGGFARELLSWAADCADAGTLAPVAGVIDDNADVLADYPGVASVIGSVADYRPEPGDALLLAIGNPETKRRLVEQLSARGAGFAKLVHPTAVLARTARIEDGAVLCPLSLVSAHGHVGRCVTVNALSSVGHDAKVGAFSTLSAHVDLTGFVQLGEGVMVGTGAKVVPGVKVGDGAVIGAGATVYRNVPAGATVYSAPAKLLKAR
;
A
#
# COMPACT_ATOMS: atom_id res chain seq x y z
N MET A 1 -30.82 -7.01 4.41
CA MET A 1 -29.62 -6.14 4.59
C MET A 1 -28.60 -6.57 3.55
N ALA A 2 -28.10 -5.67 2.72
CA ALA A 2 -27.01 -5.99 1.80
C ALA A 2 -25.80 -6.46 2.64
N GLY A 3 -25.24 -7.62 2.31
CA GLY A 3 -24.06 -8.15 3.00
C GLY A 3 -22.86 -7.22 2.77
N LYS A 4 -21.93 -7.16 3.72
CA LYS A 4 -20.67 -6.45 3.53
C LYS A 4 -19.89 -7.13 2.41
N ARG A 5 -19.32 -6.35 1.48
CA ARG A 5 -18.48 -6.86 0.38
C ARG A 5 -17.25 -5.97 0.18
N THR A 6 -16.16 -6.56 -0.26
CA THR A 6 -14.93 -5.84 -0.58
C THR A 6 -14.82 -5.64 -2.08
N ILE A 7 -14.48 -4.41 -2.50
CA ILE A 7 -14.23 -4.05 -3.90
C ILE A 7 -12.78 -3.62 -4.04
N ILE A 8 -12.04 -4.23 -4.97
CA ILE A 8 -10.64 -3.83 -5.22
C ILE A 8 -10.63 -2.73 -6.29
N VAL A 9 -9.88 -1.67 -6.02
CA VAL A 9 -9.70 -0.52 -6.92
C VAL A 9 -8.38 -0.65 -7.65
N GLY A 10 -8.43 -0.81 -8.97
CA GLY A 10 -7.32 -1.10 -9.85
C GLY A 10 -7.14 -2.60 -10.09
N GLY A 11 -6.87 -3.01 -11.35
CA GLY A 11 -6.77 -4.40 -11.80
C GLY A 11 -5.35 -4.83 -12.20
N GLY A 12 -4.32 -4.02 -11.94
CA GLY A 12 -2.94 -4.28 -12.34
C GLY A 12 -2.25 -5.41 -11.57
N GLY A 13 -0.92 -5.51 -11.70
CA GLY A 13 -0.11 -6.56 -11.04
C GLY A 13 -0.34 -6.65 -9.54
N PHE A 14 -0.34 -5.51 -8.85
CA PHE A 14 -0.59 -5.46 -7.41
C PHE A 14 -2.01 -5.93 -7.03
N ALA A 15 -3.00 -5.73 -7.89
CA ALA A 15 -4.35 -6.22 -7.63
C ALA A 15 -4.42 -7.75 -7.60
N ARG A 16 -3.67 -8.44 -8.46
CA ARG A 16 -3.64 -9.91 -8.48
C ARG A 16 -3.04 -10.49 -7.20
N GLU A 17 -2.00 -9.83 -6.66
CA GLU A 17 -1.44 -10.18 -5.35
C GLU A 17 -2.47 -9.90 -4.25
N LEU A 18 -3.07 -8.70 -4.27
CA LEU A 18 -4.02 -8.27 -3.26
C LEU A 18 -5.29 -9.13 -3.21
N LEU A 19 -5.74 -9.66 -4.35
CA LEU A 19 -6.86 -10.60 -4.43
C LEU A 19 -6.60 -11.87 -3.63
N SER A 20 -5.39 -12.44 -3.75
CA SER A 20 -4.99 -13.61 -2.96
C SER A 20 -4.95 -13.28 -1.47
N TRP A 21 -4.30 -12.18 -1.10
CA TRP A 21 -4.17 -11.78 0.31
C TRP A 21 -5.50 -11.35 0.94
N ALA A 22 -6.41 -10.78 0.14
CA ALA A 22 -7.75 -10.47 0.60
C ALA A 22 -8.58 -11.75 0.85
N ALA A 23 -8.36 -12.81 0.09
CA ALA A 23 -8.97 -14.12 0.36
C ALA A 23 -8.46 -14.69 1.69
N ASP A 24 -7.14 -14.65 1.95
CA ASP A 24 -6.57 -15.08 3.25
C ASP A 24 -7.17 -14.28 4.42
N CYS A 25 -7.37 -12.97 4.24
CA CYS A 25 -8.03 -12.14 5.25
C CYS A 25 -9.51 -12.47 5.44
N ALA A 26 -10.22 -12.81 4.36
CA ALA A 26 -11.62 -13.22 4.42
C ALA A 26 -11.78 -14.57 5.14
N ASP A 27 -10.91 -15.53 4.86
CA ASP A 27 -10.87 -16.84 5.53
C ASP A 27 -10.56 -16.70 7.01
N ALA A 28 -9.70 -15.71 7.37
CA ALA A 28 -9.43 -15.34 8.76
C ALA A 28 -10.56 -14.52 9.41
N GLY A 29 -11.63 -14.17 8.70
CA GLY A 29 -12.77 -13.38 9.20
C GLY A 29 -12.48 -11.90 9.47
N THR A 30 -11.36 -11.37 8.95
CA THR A 30 -10.93 -9.97 9.18
C THR A 30 -11.34 -9.02 8.04
N LEU A 31 -11.76 -9.56 6.90
CA LEU A 31 -12.24 -8.82 5.74
C LEU A 31 -13.50 -9.48 5.18
N ALA A 32 -14.39 -8.69 4.58
CA ALA A 32 -15.50 -9.25 3.81
C ALA A 32 -14.98 -9.85 2.49
N PRO A 33 -15.65 -10.88 1.93
CA PRO A 33 -15.26 -11.46 0.65
C PRO A 33 -15.16 -10.41 -0.47
N VAL A 34 -14.20 -10.61 -1.38
CA VAL A 34 -14.04 -9.76 -2.57
C VAL A 34 -15.15 -10.06 -3.56
N ALA A 35 -15.93 -9.04 -3.93
CA ALA A 35 -17.00 -9.15 -4.91
C ALA A 35 -16.54 -8.87 -6.34
N GLY A 36 -15.42 -8.15 -6.51
CA GLY A 36 -14.87 -7.84 -7.83
C GLY A 36 -13.84 -6.72 -7.79
N VAL A 37 -13.41 -6.34 -8.97
CA VAL A 37 -12.43 -5.28 -9.23
C VAL A 37 -13.11 -4.16 -10.00
N ILE A 38 -12.78 -2.92 -9.72
CA ILE A 38 -13.12 -1.77 -10.58
C ILE A 38 -11.85 -1.22 -11.22
N ASP A 39 -11.87 -1.09 -12.54
CA ASP A 39 -10.77 -0.52 -13.33
C ASP A 39 -11.34 0.13 -14.59
N ASP A 40 -10.73 1.24 -15.04
CA ASP A 40 -11.17 1.92 -16.26
C ASP A 40 -10.83 1.13 -17.54
N ASN A 41 -9.92 0.15 -17.45
CA ASN A 41 -9.69 -0.87 -18.47
C ASN A 41 -10.46 -2.16 -18.13
N ALA A 42 -11.54 -2.42 -18.83
CA ALA A 42 -12.38 -3.61 -18.62
C ALA A 42 -11.63 -4.94 -18.86
N ASP A 43 -10.61 -4.93 -19.69
CA ASP A 43 -9.84 -6.11 -20.09
C ASP A 43 -8.55 -6.31 -19.26
N VAL A 44 -8.36 -5.53 -18.20
CA VAL A 44 -7.12 -5.54 -17.39
C VAL A 44 -6.79 -6.91 -16.78
N LEU A 45 -7.78 -7.78 -16.61
CA LEU A 45 -7.65 -9.16 -16.10
C LEU A 45 -7.91 -10.24 -17.16
N ALA A 46 -8.08 -9.89 -18.43
CA ALA A 46 -8.44 -10.84 -19.50
C ALA A 46 -7.45 -12.01 -19.63
N ASP A 47 -6.16 -11.77 -19.45
CA ASP A 47 -5.10 -12.78 -19.50
C ASP A 47 -5.00 -13.65 -18.23
N TYR A 48 -5.85 -13.39 -17.24
CA TYR A 48 -5.81 -14.06 -15.93
C TYR A 48 -7.18 -14.65 -15.56
N PRO A 49 -7.66 -15.68 -16.30
CA PRO A 49 -8.98 -16.25 -16.09
C PRO A 49 -9.12 -16.85 -14.68
N GLY A 50 -10.26 -16.62 -14.06
CA GLY A 50 -10.59 -17.17 -12.73
C GLY A 50 -10.02 -16.38 -11.54
N VAL A 51 -9.26 -15.31 -11.77
CA VAL A 51 -8.71 -14.50 -10.67
C VAL A 51 -9.80 -13.62 -10.03
N ALA A 52 -10.50 -12.82 -10.82
CA ALA A 52 -11.65 -12.00 -10.42
C ALA A 52 -12.33 -11.42 -11.67
N SER A 53 -13.53 -10.87 -11.49
CA SER A 53 -14.23 -10.12 -12.55
C SER A 53 -14.03 -8.62 -12.36
N VAL A 54 -13.83 -7.89 -13.47
CA VAL A 54 -13.98 -6.44 -13.51
C VAL A 54 -15.47 -6.13 -13.52
N ILE A 55 -15.98 -5.46 -12.47
CA ILE A 55 -17.41 -5.21 -12.26
C ILE A 55 -17.84 -3.79 -12.66
N GLY A 56 -16.92 -2.97 -13.12
CA GLY A 56 -17.19 -1.61 -13.61
C GLY A 56 -15.95 -0.77 -13.70
N SER A 57 -16.10 0.44 -14.26
CA SER A 57 -15.04 1.45 -14.28
C SER A 57 -14.94 2.20 -12.94
N VAL A 58 -13.75 2.73 -12.61
CA VAL A 58 -13.60 3.63 -11.46
C VAL A 58 -14.36 4.92 -11.69
N ALA A 59 -14.43 5.39 -12.94
CA ALA A 59 -15.14 6.60 -13.32
C ALA A 59 -16.64 6.54 -12.99
N ASP A 60 -17.27 5.41 -13.23
CA ASP A 60 -18.72 5.25 -13.08
C ASP A 60 -19.16 4.61 -11.78
N TYR A 61 -18.22 4.01 -11.05
CA TYR A 61 -18.55 3.28 -9.83
C TYR A 61 -19.25 4.16 -8.78
N ARG A 62 -20.35 3.65 -8.26
CA ARG A 62 -21.11 4.24 -7.16
C ARG A 62 -21.14 3.26 -6.01
N PRO A 63 -20.53 3.62 -4.86
CA PRO A 63 -20.54 2.75 -3.68
C PRO A 63 -21.95 2.44 -3.22
N GLU A 64 -22.22 1.18 -2.94
CA GLU A 64 -23.45 0.73 -2.32
C GLU A 64 -23.30 0.60 -0.80
N PRO A 65 -24.40 0.65 -0.04
CA PRO A 65 -24.34 0.41 1.41
C PRO A 65 -23.73 -0.96 1.73
N GLY A 66 -22.62 -0.96 2.46
CA GLY A 66 -21.86 -2.17 2.79
C GLY A 66 -20.61 -2.40 1.96
N ASP A 67 -20.37 -1.60 0.91
CA ASP A 67 -19.12 -1.65 0.17
C ASP A 67 -17.95 -1.09 0.99
N ALA A 68 -16.84 -1.78 0.94
CA ALA A 68 -15.57 -1.34 1.49
C ALA A 68 -14.49 -1.50 0.42
N LEU A 69 -13.79 -0.41 0.08
CA LEU A 69 -12.85 -0.40 -1.01
C LEU A 69 -11.43 -0.72 -0.53
N LEU A 70 -10.70 -1.55 -1.28
CA LEU A 70 -9.27 -1.80 -1.11
C LEU A 70 -8.50 -1.23 -2.31
N LEU A 71 -7.44 -0.49 -2.02
CA LEU A 71 -6.65 0.18 -3.05
C LEU A 71 -5.51 -0.70 -3.53
N ALA A 72 -5.60 -1.18 -4.76
CA ALA A 72 -4.54 -1.92 -5.45
C ALA A 72 -3.66 -1.00 -6.31
N ILE A 73 -3.35 0.19 -5.79
CA ILE A 73 -2.64 1.27 -6.49
C ILE A 73 -1.30 1.53 -5.78
N GLY A 74 -0.19 1.28 -6.47
CA GLY A 74 1.15 1.52 -5.94
C GLY A 74 1.59 2.99 -6.02
N ASN A 75 1.23 3.71 -7.08
CA ASN A 75 1.61 5.11 -7.26
C ASN A 75 0.87 6.03 -6.28
N PRO A 76 1.58 6.81 -5.43
CA PRO A 76 0.97 7.64 -4.39
C PRO A 76 0.05 8.73 -4.90
N GLU A 77 0.40 9.38 -6.00
CA GLU A 77 -0.41 10.46 -6.60
C GLU A 77 -1.73 9.92 -7.16
N THR A 78 -1.65 8.84 -7.94
CA THR A 78 -2.84 8.14 -8.46
C THR A 78 -3.72 7.65 -7.32
N LYS A 79 -3.12 7.08 -6.27
CA LYS A 79 -3.82 6.63 -5.08
C LYS A 79 -4.59 7.77 -4.41
N ARG A 80 -3.95 8.92 -4.16
CA ARG A 80 -4.59 10.11 -3.58
C ARG A 80 -5.77 10.56 -4.44
N ARG A 81 -5.57 10.74 -5.73
CA ARG A 81 -6.62 11.18 -6.67
C ARG A 81 -7.83 10.24 -6.66
N LEU A 82 -7.61 8.92 -6.71
CA LEU A 82 -8.70 7.95 -6.69
C LEU A 82 -9.44 7.92 -5.34
N VAL A 83 -8.72 8.05 -4.23
CA VAL A 83 -9.33 8.14 -2.90
C VAL A 83 -10.21 9.37 -2.78
N GLU A 84 -9.75 10.54 -3.22
CA GLU A 84 -10.53 11.77 -3.21
C GLU A 84 -11.78 11.64 -4.08
N GLN A 85 -11.63 11.13 -5.30
CA GLN A 85 -12.73 10.91 -6.24
C GLN A 85 -13.80 9.97 -5.68
N LEU A 86 -13.39 8.83 -5.12
CA LEU A 86 -14.31 7.83 -4.58
C LEU A 86 -14.92 8.26 -3.24
N SER A 87 -14.14 8.94 -2.38
CA SER A 87 -14.65 9.51 -1.12
C SER A 87 -15.75 10.55 -1.37
N ALA A 88 -15.61 11.39 -2.41
CA ALA A 88 -16.65 12.36 -2.80
C ALA A 88 -17.97 11.70 -3.21
N ARG A 89 -17.94 10.39 -3.52
CA ARG A 89 -19.12 9.57 -3.83
C ARG A 89 -19.59 8.73 -2.64
N GLY A 90 -19.02 8.96 -1.45
CA GLY A 90 -19.39 8.24 -0.22
C GLY A 90 -18.67 6.92 0.00
N ALA A 91 -17.59 6.61 -0.74
CA ALA A 91 -16.82 5.39 -0.54
C ALA A 91 -16.12 5.36 0.83
N GLY A 92 -16.22 4.23 1.52
CA GLY A 92 -15.36 3.87 2.64
C GLY A 92 -14.20 2.97 2.21
N PHE A 93 -13.06 3.09 2.89
CA PHE A 93 -11.88 2.29 2.58
C PHE A 93 -11.58 1.30 3.71
N ALA A 94 -11.51 0.02 3.37
CA ALA A 94 -11.17 -1.02 4.32
C ALA A 94 -9.65 -1.03 4.61
N LYS A 95 -9.30 -1.44 5.82
CA LYS A 95 -7.93 -1.87 6.13
C LYS A 95 -7.77 -3.32 5.70
N LEU A 96 -6.66 -3.62 5.06
CA LEU A 96 -6.22 -5.00 4.93
C LEU A 96 -4.98 -5.18 5.83
N VAL A 97 -5.08 -6.06 6.80
CA VAL A 97 -3.95 -6.52 7.60
C VAL A 97 -3.85 -8.02 7.39
N HIS A 98 -2.85 -8.44 6.62
CA HIS A 98 -2.66 -9.86 6.32
C HIS A 98 -2.46 -10.67 7.61
N PRO A 99 -3.00 -11.89 7.74
CA PRO A 99 -2.88 -12.69 8.98
C PRO A 99 -1.44 -12.96 9.44
N THR A 100 -0.47 -12.92 8.52
CA THR A 100 0.96 -13.07 8.84
C THR A 100 1.68 -11.74 9.11
N ALA A 101 0.99 -10.61 9.01
CA ALA A 101 1.56 -9.32 9.39
C ALA A 101 1.68 -9.23 10.92
N VAL A 102 2.78 -8.64 11.41
CA VAL A 102 3.04 -8.52 12.84
C VAL A 102 2.86 -7.07 13.28
N LEU A 103 1.90 -6.84 14.16
CA LEU A 103 1.62 -5.52 14.71
C LEU A 103 1.87 -5.50 16.22
N ALA A 104 2.70 -4.57 16.67
CA ALA A 104 2.81 -4.30 18.10
C ALA A 104 1.48 -3.76 18.66
N ARG A 105 1.17 -4.04 19.92
CA ARG A 105 -0.09 -3.61 20.56
C ARG A 105 -0.32 -2.10 20.54
N THR A 106 0.75 -1.32 20.46
CA THR A 106 0.71 0.16 20.43
C THR A 106 0.81 0.73 19.02
N ALA A 107 0.91 -0.12 17.99
CA ALA A 107 0.88 0.31 16.59
C ALA A 107 -0.47 0.92 16.23
N ARG A 108 -0.45 1.95 15.38
CA ARG A 108 -1.66 2.61 14.87
C ARG A 108 -1.72 2.48 13.36
N ILE A 109 -2.84 1.96 12.86
CA ILE A 109 -3.07 1.75 11.43
C ILE A 109 -4.36 2.49 11.07
N GLU A 110 -4.29 3.42 10.13
CA GLU A 110 -5.44 4.19 9.68
C GLU A 110 -6.21 3.50 8.56
N ASP A 111 -7.39 4.04 8.23
CA ASP A 111 -8.30 3.47 7.25
C ASP A 111 -7.69 3.45 5.84
N GLY A 112 -8.05 2.44 5.07
CA GLY A 112 -7.53 2.21 3.73
C GLY A 112 -6.08 1.70 3.66
N ALA A 113 -5.39 1.55 4.79
CA ALA A 113 -4.04 1.01 4.80
C ALA A 113 -4.03 -0.48 4.42
N VAL A 114 -3.01 -0.88 3.67
CA VAL A 114 -2.77 -2.25 3.23
C VAL A 114 -1.43 -2.73 3.80
N LEU A 115 -1.49 -3.70 4.70
CA LEU A 115 -0.33 -4.38 5.29
C LEU A 115 -0.25 -5.79 4.70
N CYS A 116 0.71 -5.99 3.81
CA CYS A 116 0.92 -7.21 3.06
C CYS A 116 1.56 -8.34 3.91
N PRO A 117 1.67 -9.55 3.38
CA PRO A 117 2.25 -10.68 4.11
C PRO A 117 3.62 -10.37 4.72
N LEU A 118 3.84 -10.83 5.96
CA LEU A 118 5.10 -10.69 6.69
C LEU A 118 5.58 -9.24 6.88
N SER A 119 4.69 -8.27 6.74
CA SER A 119 5.00 -6.88 7.11
C SER A 119 5.01 -6.72 8.63
N LEU A 120 5.79 -5.76 9.12
CA LEU A 120 5.94 -5.48 10.56
C LEU A 120 5.64 -4.01 10.84
N VAL A 121 4.80 -3.74 11.84
CA VAL A 121 4.66 -2.40 12.45
C VAL A 121 4.99 -2.50 13.93
N SER A 122 6.09 -1.89 14.33
CA SER A 122 6.66 -1.97 15.67
C SER A 122 5.95 -1.06 16.68
N ALA A 123 6.43 -1.06 17.94
CA ALA A 123 5.84 -0.30 19.04
C ALA A 123 5.74 1.20 18.70
N HIS A 124 4.54 1.79 18.92
CA HIS A 124 4.23 3.18 18.61
C HIS A 124 4.43 3.57 17.13
N GLY A 125 4.62 2.58 16.24
CA GLY A 125 4.64 2.81 14.79
C GLY A 125 3.27 3.30 14.31
N HIS A 126 3.25 4.26 13.39
CA HIS A 126 2.02 4.84 12.84
C HIS A 126 2.01 4.75 11.31
N VAL A 127 1.02 4.08 10.80
CA VAL A 127 0.76 3.92 9.35
C VAL A 127 -0.49 4.73 9.01
N GLY A 128 -0.30 5.80 8.25
CA GLY A 128 -1.35 6.75 7.88
C GLY A 128 -2.37 6.19 6.89
N ARG A 129 -3.37 7.00 6.58
CA ARG A 129 -4.48 6.65 5.70
C ARG A 129 -4.00 6.21 4.32
N CYS A 130 -4.55 5.11 3.82
CA CYS A 130 -4.28 4.59 2.47
C CYS A 130 -2.78 4.34 2.19
N VAL A 131 -1.99 4.06 3.21
CA VAL A 131 -0.59 3.64 3.06
C VAL A 131 -0.55 2.17 2.65
N THR A 132 0.38 1.84 1.76
CA THR A 132 0.73 0.45 1.44
C THR A 132 2.07 0.10 2.09
N VAL A 133 2.09 -0.92 2.93
CA VAL A 133 3.31 -1.56 3.44
C VAL A 133 3.39 -2.93 2.78
N ASN A 134 4.19 -3.03 1.71
CA ASN A 134 4.26 -4.25 0.92
C ASN A 134 5.01 -5.36 1.66
N ALA A 135 4.99 -6.57 1.11
CA ALA A 135 5.50 -7.77 1.74
C ALA A 135 6.93 -7.62 2.28
N LEU A 136 7.18 -8.20 3.45
CA LEU A 136 8.50 -8.23 4.11
C LEU A 136 9.06 -6.84 4.46
N SER A 137 8.22 -5.81 4.50
CA SER A 137 8.63 -4.45 4.86
C SER A 137 8.36 -4.17 6.34
N SER A 138 9.19 -3.32 6.95
CA SER A 138 9.08 -2.95 8.35
C SER A 138 8.87 -1.46 8.55
N VAL A 139 8.04 -1.12 9.55
CA VAL A 139 7.89 0.22 10.13
C VAL A 139 8.37 0.12 11.58
N GLY A 140 9.54 0.68 11.86
CA GLY A 140 10.22 0.62 13.14
C GLY A 140 9.46 1.31 14.27
N HIS A 141 9.98 1.14 15.49
CA HIS A 141 9.37 1.77 16.65
C HIS A 141 9.37 3.31 16.53
N ASP A 142 8.30 3.95 16.97
CA ASP A 142 8.11 5.40 16.91
C ASP A 142 8.18 6.01 15.49
N ALA A 143 8.24 5.18 14.44
CA ALA A 143 8.23 5.63 13.06
C ALA A 143 6.82 6.04 12.61
N LYS A 144 6.74 7.03 11.71
CA LYS A 144 5.48 7.53 11.16
C LYS A 144 5.54 7.51 9.64
N VAL A 145 4.49 6.99 9.02
CA VAL A 145 4.32 6.97 7.57
C VAL A 145 3.10 7.81 7.22
N GLY A 146 3.32 8.92 6.53
CA GLY A 146 2.27 9.84 6.10
C GLY A 146 1.32 9.20 5.08
N ALA A 147 0.11 9.75 5.01
CA ALA A 147 -0.97 9.23 4.18
C ALA A 147 -0.56 9.03 2.71
N PHE A 148 -1.18 8.07 2.04
CA PHE A 148 -0.99 7.74 0.62
C PHE A 148 0.40 7.24 0.23
N SER A 149 1.36 7.16 1.17
CA SER A 149 2.69 6.64 0.89
C SER A 149 2.68 5.16 0.53
N THR A 150 3.69 4.74 -0.23
CA THR A 150 3.88 3.34 -0.63
C THR A 150 5.28 2.88 -0.27
N LEU A 151 5.37 1.88 0.60
CA LEU A 151 6.58 1.12 0.83
C LEU A 151 6.51 -0.12 -0.07
N SER A 152 7.41 -0.22 -1.05
CA SER A 152 7.55 -1.44 -1.86
C SER A 152 8.09 -2.59 -1.01
N ALA A 153 8.18 -3.80 -1.58
CA ALA A 153 8.63 -4.96 -0.82
C ALA A 153 10.04 -4.79 -0.23
N HIS A 154 10.28 -5.43 0.93
CA HIS A 154 11.59 -5.42 1.61
C HIS A 154 12.11 -4.04 2.04
N VAL A 155 11.25 -3.06 2.24
CA VAL A 155 11.63 -1.75 2.79
C VAL A 155 11.82 -1.85 4.29
N ASP A 156 12.88 -1.25 4.81
CA ASP A 156 13.13 -1.16 6.25
C ASP A 156 13.16 0.31 6.70
N LEU A 157 12.09 0.73 7.36
CA LEU A 157 12.06 1.99 8.09
C LEU A 157 12.44 1.72 9.55
N THR A 158 13.59 2.20 9.96
CA THR A 158 14.08 1.97 11.32
C THR A 158 13.41 2.92 12.33
N GLY A 159 13.83 2.90 13.59
CA GLY A 159 13.17 3.68 14.64
C GLY A 159 13.18 5.19 14.41
N PHE A 160 12.08 5.87 14.81
CA PHE A 160 11.89 7.33 14.75
C PHE A 160 11.89 7.93 13.34
N VAL A 161 11.87 7.13 12.28
CA VAL A 161 11.76 7.62 10.89
C VAL A 161 10.42 8.33 10.71
N GLN A 162 10.44 9.47 10.00
CA GLN A 162 9.23 10.19 9.64
C GLN A 162 9.15 10.35 8.12
N LEU A 163 8.23 9.64 7.50
CA LEU A 163 7.86 9.88 6.11
C LEU A 163 6.67 10.83 6.05
N GLY A 164 6.76 11.81 5.18
CA GLY A 164 5.64 12.67 4.81
C GLY A 164 4.56 11.94 4.02
N GLU A 165 3.62 12.70 3.49
CA GLU A 165 2.54 12.17 2.67
C GLU A 165 2.99 11.87 1.23
N GLY A 166 2.40 10.86 0.62
CA GLY A 166 2.64 10.55 -0.79
C GLY A 166 4.08 10.14 -1.13
N VAL A 167 4.83 9.66 -0.16
CA VAL A 167 6.21 9.21 -0.36
C VAL A 167 6.22 7.84 -1.04
N MET A 168 7.07 7.68 -2.06
CA MET A 168 7.32 6.39 -2.70
C MET A 168 8.67 5.84 -2.25
N VAL A 169 8.67 4.64 -1.66
CA VAL A 169 9.89 3.96 -1.23
C VAL A 169 10.07 2.68 -2.03
N GLY A 170 11.13 2.64 -2.83
CA GLY A 170 11.47 1.53 -3.72
C GLY A 170 11.93 0.28 -2.97
N THR A 171 11.77 -0.87 -3.62
CA THR A 171 12.08 -2.19 -3.08
C THR A 171 13.48 -2.25 -2.48
N GLY A 172 13.58 -2.82 -1.27
CA GLY A 172 14.86 -3.05 -0.58
C GLY A 172 15.53 -1.79 -0.03
N ALA A 173 14.87 -0.62 -0.11
CA ALA A 173 15.41 0.60 0.47
C ALA A 173 15.38 0.57 2.00
N LYS A 174 16.35 1.25 2.62
CA LYS A 174 16.48 1.36 4.07
C LYS A 174 16.58 2.82 4.48
N VAL A 175 15.93 3.19 5.57
CA VAL A 175 15.99 4.55 6.13
C VAL A 175 16.49 4.45 7.56
N VAL A 176 17.65 5.07 7.84
CA VAL A 176 18.31 4.98 9.16
C VAL A 176 17.55 5.77 10.24
N PRO A 177 17.77 5.50 11.55
CA PRO A 177 16.99 6.08 12.62
C PRO A 177 16.93 7.61 12.60
N GLY A 178 15.71 8.14 12.86
CA GLY A 178 15.47 9.57 13.02
C GLY A 178 15.44 10.40 11.73
N VAL A 179 15.66 9.77 10.56
CA VAL A 179 15.61 10.48 9.28
C VAL A 179 14.18 10.94 8.98
N LYS A 180 14.07 12.17 8.45
CA LYS A 180 12.82 12.74 7.95
C LYS A 180 12.84 12.78 6.41
N VAL A 181 11.77 12.32 5.81
CA VAL A 181 11.55 12.34 4.35
C VAL A 181 10.32 13.19 4.08
N GLY A 182 10.49 14.26 3.32
CA GLY A 182 9.41 15.20 3.00
C GLY A 182 8.36 14.64 2.07
N ASP A 183 7.21 15.32 2.01
CA ASP A 183 6.06 14.92 1.19
C ASP A 183 6.42 14.72 -0.27
N GLY A 184 5.84 13.71 -0.90
CA GLY A 184 6.04 13.42 -2.32
C GLY A 184 7.45 13.01 -2.72
N ALA A 185 8.36 12.80 -1.77
CA ALA A 185 9.71 12.35 -2.09
C ALA A 185 9.72 10.90 -2.62
N VAL A 186 10.73 10.58 -3.42
CA VAL A 186 10.96 9.24 -3.98
C VAL A 186 12.29 8.70 -3.49
N ILE A 187 12.26 7.52 -2.87
CA ILE A 187 13.45 6.76 -2.50
C ILE A 187 13.59 5.60 -3.46
N GLY A 188 14.66 5.59 -4.26
CA GLY A 188 14.93 4.54 -5.24
C GLY A 188 15.20 3.18 -4.62
N ALA A 189 14.99 2.12 -5.39
CA ALA A 189 15.22 0.75 -4.94
C ALA A 189 16.65 0.53 -4.43
N GLY A 190 16.80 -0.22 -3.35
CA GLY A 190 18.07 -0.54 -2.72
C GLY A 190 18.82 0.63 -2.09
N ALA A 191 18.24 1.84 -2.07
CA ALA A 191 18.90 3.00 -1.48
C ALA A 191 18.94 2.90 0.05
N THR A 192 20.07 3.30 0.65
CA THR A 192 20.18 3.51 2.10
C THR A 192 20.25 5.01 2.39
N VAL A 193 19.22 5.51 3.09
CA VAL A 193 19.04 6.94 3.33
C VAL A 193 19.57 7.29 4.71
N TYR A 194 20.66 8.06 4.76
CA TYR A 194 21.37 8.46 5.98
C TYR A 194 21.05 9.90 6.44
N ARG A 195 20.39 10.70 5.61
CA ARG A 195 20.11 12.12 5.88
C ARG A 195 18.68 12.46 5.47
N ASN A 196 18.16 13.53 6.04
CA ASN A 196 16.83 14.03 5.67
C ASN A 196 16.71 14.29 4.17
N VAL A 197 15.55 13.93 3.61
CA VAL A 197 15.23 14.09 2.19
C VAL A 197 14.18 15.20 2.06
N PRO A 198 14.44 16.27 1.29
CA PRO A 198 13.45 17.33 1.06
C PRO A 198 12.18 16.81 0.37
N ALA A 199 11.07 17.55 0.55
CA ALA A 199 9.83 17.26 -0.17
C ALA A 199 10.04 17.27 -1.68
N GLY A 200 9.41 16.33 -2.39
CA GLY A 200 9.49 16.18 -3.84
C GLY A 200 10.86 15.72 -4.38
N ALA A 201 11.85 15.55 -3.51
CA ALA A 201 13.17 15.11 -3.98
C ALA A 201 13.22 13.62 -4.27
N THR A 202 14.06 13.24 -5.24
CA THR A 202 14.37 11.84 -5.54
C THR A 202 15.78 11.52 -5.08
N VAL A 203 15.93 10.44 -4.28
CA VAL A 203 17.23 9.88 -3.89
C VAL A 203 17.33 8.44 -4.35
N TYR A 204 18.53 8.03 -4.79
CA TYR A 204 18.75 6.67 -5.30
C TYR A 204 20.18 6.21 -5.05
N SER A 205 20.42 4.90 -5.08
CA SER A 205 21.76 4.31 -5.06
C SER A 205 22.31 4.14 -6.46
N ALA A 206 23.64 4.09 -6.57
CA ALA A 206 24.28 3.83 -7.86
C ALA A 206 23.84 2.45 -8.41
N PRO A 207 23.59 2.35 -9.74
CA PRO A 207 23.29 1.07 -10.37
C PRO A 207 24.44 0.07 -10.23
N ALA A 208 24.10 -1.23 -10.29
CA ALA A 208 25.10 -2.28 -10.36
C ALA A 208 26.03 -2.10 -11.56
N LYS A 209 27.30 -2.41 -11.37
CA LYS A 209 28.32 -2.38 -12.45
C LYS A 209 28.61 -3.79 -12.93
N LEU A 210 28.74 -3.96 -14.24
CA LEU A 210 29.22 -5.21 -14.82
C LEU A 210 30.68 -5.42 -14.42
N LEU A 211 30.99 -6.50 -13.73
CA LEU A 211 32.37 -6.94 -13.53
C LEU A 211 32.79 -7.75 -14.75
N LYS A 212 33.93 -7.39 -15.36
CA LYS A 212 34.52 -8.22 -16.42
C LYS A 212 34.84 -9.60 -15.83
N ALA A 213 34.33 -10.66 -16.46
CA ALA A 213 34.77 -12.01 -16.14
C ALA A 213 36.27 -12.10 -16.34
N ARG A 214 37.01 -12.72 -15.43
CA ARG A 214 38.42 -13.04 -15.57
C ARG A 214 38.57 -14.19 -16.53
#